data_989f2cd9f96fd2e12b92f4894c4d566c
#
_entry.id   989f2cd9f96fd2e12b92f4894c4d566c
#
_cell.length_a   1.000
_cell.length_b   1.000
_cell.length_c   1.000
_cell.angle_alpha   90.00
_cell.angle_beta   90.00
_cell.angle_gamma   90.00
#
_symmetry.space_group_name_H-M   'P 1'
#
loop_
_entity.id
_entity.type
_entity.pdbx_description
1 polymer ?
#
loop_
_entity_poly.entity_id
_entity_poly.type
_entity_poly.pdbx_seq_one_letter_code
_entity_poly.pdbx_strand_id
1 'polypeptide(L)'
;AYTTLLRAGCQPNLHFLDNECSELLRDYMRQQKINFQLVPPDTHRRNAAERAIRTFKNHFIAGLCSTDPTFPIHLWDRLIPQAIITLNLLRGSRINPKLSAYAQIWGPFNYNKTPLAPPGIRVLIHEKPHRRGSWAPHASEGWYTGPAMESY
;
A
#
# COMPACT_ATOMS: atom_id res chain seq x y z
N ALA A 1 10.48 6.29 1.91
CA ALA A 1 9.54 6.99 1.01
C ALA A 1 10.28 7.91 0.03
N TYR A 2 11.02 8.95 0.48
CA TYR A 2 11.73 9.90 -0.38
C TYR A 2 12.73 9.21 -1.33
N THR A 3 13.58 8.34 -0.81
CA THR A 3 14.56 7.55 -1.57
C THR A 3 13.90 6.65 -2.63
N THR A 4 12.72 6.11 -2.33
CA THR A 4 11.94 5.29 -3.27
C THR A 4 11.43 6.13 -4.44
N LEU A 5 10.97 7.35 -4.18
CA LEU A 5 10.52 8.28 -5.22
C LEU A 5 11.68 8.69 -6.13
N LEU A 6 12.83 9.01 -5.56
CA LEU A 6 14.03 9.35 -6.34
C LEU A 6 14.49 8.20 -7.25
N ARG A 7 14.49 6.96 -6.74
CA ARG A 7 14.81 5.76 -7.54
C ARG A 7 13.82 5.53 -8.68
N ALA A 8 12.56 5.93 -8.49
CA ALA A 8 11.53 5.88 -9.53
C ALA A 8 11.58 7.08 -10.49
N GLY A 9 12.62 7.92 -10.44
CA GLY A 9 12.75 9.10 -11.31
C GLY A 9 11.88 10.30 -10.92
N CYS A 10 11.21 10.23 -9.77
CA CYS A 10 10.39 11.34 -9.27
C CYS A 10 11.25 12.27 -8.41
N GLN A 11 11.40 13.52 -8.81
CA GLN A 11 12.09 14.55 -8.02
C GLN A 11 11.06 15.54 -7.45
N PRO A 12 10.68 15.40 -6.16
CA PRO A 12 9.80 16.37 -5.52
C PRO A 12 10.47 17.73 -5.40
N ASN A 13 9.87 18.76 -5.97
CA ASN A 13 10.41 20.12 -5.92
C ASN A 13 9.99 20.88 -4.65
N LEU A 14 8.86 20.49 -4.02
CA LEU A 14 8.30 21.16 -2.87
C LEU A 14 7.57 20.15 -1.97
N HIS A 15 7.82 20.23 -0.68
CA HIS A 15 7.13 19.46 0.34
C HIS A 15 6.17 20.34 1.13
N PHE A 16 4.92 19.91 1.27
CA PHE A 16 3.96 20.52 2.18
C PHE A 16 4.00 19.79 3.52
N LEU A 17 4.32 20.51 4.57
CA LEU A 17 4.40 20.00 5.93
C LEU A 17 3.28 20.62 6.77
N ASP A 18 2.81 19.86 7.76
CA ASP A 18 1.91 20.41 8.76
C ASP A 18 2.60 21.47 9.61
N ASN A 19 1.81 22.41 10.11
CA ASN A 19 2.33 23.50 10.95
C ASN A 19 2.96 22.99 12.26
N GLU A 20 2.51 21.83 12.75
CA GLU A 20 3.03 21.14 13.93
C GLU A 20 4.34 20.36 13.67
N CYS A 21 4.91 20.49 12.48
CA CYS A 21 6.15 19.82 12.11
C CYS A 21 7.30 20.19 13.07
N SER A 22 8.00 19.17 13.60
CA SER A 22 9.10 19.36 14.55
C SER A 22 10.24 20.21 13.94
N GLU A 23 10.92 21.00 14.75
CA GLU A 23 12.09 21.79 14.33
C GLU A 23 13.20 20.90 13.78
N LEU A 24 13.44 19.75 14.38
CA LEU A 24 14.42 18.77 13.89
C LEU A 24 14.18 18.37 12.43
N LEU A 25 12.92 18.16 12.04
CA LEU A 25 12.59 17.83 10.65
C LEU A 25 12.80 19.02 9.73
N ARG A 26 12.45 20.24 10.17
CA ARG A 26 12.68 21.48 9.40
C ARG A 26 14.17 21.71 9.17
N ASP A 27 15.00 21.54 10.19
CA ASP A 27 16.45 21.71 10.10
C ASP A 27 17.09 20.65 9.23
N TYR A 28 16.67 19.40 9.35
CA TYR A 28 17.10 18.34 8.44
C TYR A 28 16.79 18.69 6.98
N MET A 29 15.56 19.17 6.68
CA MET A 29 15.19 19.53 5.32
C MET A 29 15.99 20.73 4.80
N ARG A 30 16.27 21.72 5.66
CA ARG A 30 17.16 22.85 5.31
C ARG A 30 18.59 22.40 5.00
N GLN A 31 19.15 21.51 5.82
CA GLN A 31 20.49 20.93 5.60
C GLN A 31 20.57 20.16 4.28
N GLN A 32 19.51 19.41 3.96
CA GLN A 32 19.41 18.65 2.70
C GLN A 32 18.99 19.50 1.50
N LYS A 33 18.82 20.82 1.66
CA LYS A 33 18.37 21.76 0.61
C LYS A 33 17.03 21.33 -0.01
N ILE A 34 16.14 20.73 0.77
CA ILE A 34 14.82 20.31 0.35
C ILE A 34 13.84 21.48 0.56
N ASN A 35 13.20 21.94 -0.50
CA ASN A 35 12.19 22.99 -0.38
C ASN A 35 10.94 22.49 0.33
N PHE A 36 10.47 23.22 1.33
CA PHE A 36 9.24 22.90 2.02
C PHE A 36 8.41 24.16 2.33
N GLN A 37 7.12 23.97 2.46
CA GLN A 37 6.17 24.99 2.86
C GLN A 37 5.29 24.43 3.98
N LEU A 38 5.10 25.22 5.04
CA LEU A 38 4.17 24.87 6.11
C LEU A 38 2.74 25.18 5.66
N VAL A 39 1.82 24.28 5.96
CA VAL A 39 0.39 24.51 5.72
C VAL A 39 -0.13 25.44 6.81
N PRO A 40 -0.85 26.52 6.49
CA PRO A 40 -1.43 27.41 7.50
C PRO A 40 -2.38 26.65 8.44
N PRO A 41 -2.48 27.07 9.72
CA PRO A 41 -3.44 26.52 10.65
C PRO A 41 -4.87 26.52 10.06
N ASP A 42 -5.70 25.60 10.49
CA ASP A 42 -7.13 25.47 10.11
C ASP A 42 -7.42 25.24 8.60
N THR A 43 -6.40 24.97 7.80
CA THR A 43 -6.57 24.66 6.37
C THR A 43 -6.47 23.16 6.07
N HIS A 44 -6.83 22.28 7.01
CA HIS A 44 -6.75 20.82 6.91
C HIS A 44 -7.35 20.24 5.63
N ARG A 45 -8.42 20.83 5.10
CA ARG A 45 -9.04 20.37 3.83
C ARG A 45 -8.13 20.48 2.61
N ARG A 46 -7.11 21.33 2.65
CA ARG A 46 -6.12 21.52 1.58
C ARG A 46 -4.93 20.57 1.70
N ASN A 47 -4.76 19.92 2.85
CA ASN A 47 -3.65 19.00 3.07
C ASN A 47 -3.84 17.73 2.21
N ALA A 48 -2.96 17.56 1.21
CA ALA A 48 -3.00 16.41 0.31
C ALA A 48 -2.74 15.09 1.07
N ALA A 49 -1.93 15.12 2.13
CA ALA A 49 -1.63 13.96 2.96
C ALA A 49 -2.85 13.48 3.73
N GLU A 50 -3.60 14.38 4.38
CA GLU A 50 -4.84 14.03 5.09
C GLU A 50 -5.89 13.42 4.16
N ARG A 51 -6.05 13.99 2.96
CA ARG A 51 -6.94 13.43 1.95
C ARG A 51 -6.49 12.05 1.50
N ALA A 52 -5.18 11.83 1.35
CA ALA A 52 -4.63 10.52 1.00
C ALA A 52 -4.86 9.50 2.12
N ILE A 53 -4.61 9.88 3.38
CA ILE A 53 -4.88 9.04 4.55
C ILE A 53 -6.36 8.68 4.63
N ARG A 54 -7.28 9.64 4.46
CA ARG A 54 -8.72 9.38 4.45
C ARG A 54 -9.11 8.41 3.35
N THR A 55 -8.59 8.60 2.14
CA THR A 55 -8.86 7.73 1.02
C THR A 55 -8.36 6.30 1.30
N PHE A 56 -7.15 6.17 1.84
CA PHE A 56 -6.59 4.87 2.23
C PHE A 56 -7.44 4.22 3.33
N LYS A 57 -7.80 4.94 4.38
CA LYS A 57 -8.65 4.42 5.47
C LYS A 57 -9.97 3.87 4.94
N ASN A 58 -10.67 4.64 4.09
CA ASN A 58 -11.94 4.19 3.52
C ASN A 58 -11.78 2.94 2.65
N HIS A 59 -10.74 2.90 1.81
CA HIS A 59 -10.43 1.74 0.99
C HIS A 59 -10.09 0.52 1.85
N PHE A 60 -9.28 0.70 2.88
CA PHE A 60 -8.86 -0.37 3.78
C PHE A 60 -10.03 -0.91 4.61
N ILE A 61 -10.88 -0.05 5.15
CA ILE A 61 -12.09 -0.46 5.89
C ILE A 61 -13.03 -1.26 4.96
N ALA A 62 -13.26 -0.79 3.74
CA ALA A 62 -14.06 -1.54 2.76
C ALA A 62 -13.45 -2.93 2.47
N GLY A 63 -12.11 -3.02 2.36
CA GLY A 63 -11.39 -4.28 2.23
C GLY A 63 -11.58 -5.20 3.45
N LEU A 64 -11.50 -4.66 4.66
CA LEU A 64 -11.75 -5.43 5.89
C LEU A 64 -13.20 -5.95 5.96
N CYS A 65 -14.18 -5.16 5.53
CA CYS A 65 -15.57 -5.61 5.47
C CYS A 65 -15.81 -6.73 4.45
N SER A 66 -14.91 -6.94 3.50
CA SER A 66 -14.99 -8.00 2.48
C SER A 66 -14.18 -9.26 2.82
N THR A 67 -13.51 -9.30 3.97
CA THR A 67 -12.77 -10.48 4.43
C THR A 67 -13.73 -11.62 4.78
N ASP A 68 -13.22 -12.87 4.75
CA ASP A 68 -13.96 -14.02 5.26
C ASP A 68 -14.36 -13.82 6.72
N PRO A 69 -15.59 -14.17 7.14
CA PRO A 69 -16.03 -14.01 8.54
C PRO A 69 -15.15 -14.71 9.57
N THR A 70 -14.41 -15.75 9.16
CA THR A 70 -13.49 -16.50 10.02
C THR A 70 -12.07 -15.94 10.01
N PHE A 71 -11.81 -14.87 9.23
CA PHE A 71 -10.50 -14.22 9.19
C PHE A 71 -10.12 -13.69 10.58
N PRO A 72 -8.94 -14.06 11.11
CA PRO A 72 -8.50 -13.58 12.42
C PRO A 72 -8.17 -12.08 12.37
N ILE A 73 -9.13 -11.25 12.78
CA ILE A 73 -9.08 -9.79 12.59
C ILE A 73 -7.84 -9.14 13.24
N HIS A 74 -7.23 -9.76 14.23
CA HIS A 74 -5.97 -9.26 14.83
C HIS A 74 -4.79 -9.26 13.84
N LEU A 75 -4.90 -9.98 12.70
CA LEU A 75 -3.91 -9.98 11.62
C LEU A 75 -4.19 -8.94 10.52
N TRP A 76 -5.02 -7.94 10.82
CA TRP A 76 -5.42 -6.89 9.86
C TRP A 76 -4.22 -6.16 9.23
N ASP A 77 -3.12 -6.01 9.98
CA ASP A 77 -1.90 -5.37 9.52
C ASP A 77 -1.27 -6.08 8.31
N ARG A 78 -1.45 -7.41 8.21
CA ARG A 78 -0.98 -8.23 7.09
C ARG A 78 -1.68 -7.92 5.77
N LEU A 79 -2.85 -7.28 5.82
CA LEU A 79 -3.62 -6.88 4.63
C LEU A 79 -3.21 -5.51 4.08
N ILE A 80 -2.45 -4.70 4.85
CA ILE A 80 -2.05 -3.35 4.45
C ILE A 80 -1.26 -3.31 3.13
N PRO A 81 -0.25 -4.18 2.89
CA PRO A 81 0.52 -4.15 1.65
C PRO A 81 -0.36 -4.33 0.41
N GLN A 82 -1.30 -5.28 0.45
CA GLN A 82 -2.23 -5.48 -0.65
C GLN A 82 -3.19 -4.29 -0.82
N ALA A 83 -3.70 -3.73 0.27
CA ALA A 83 -4.57 -2.56 0.20
C ALA A 83 -3.87 -1.37 -0.47
N ILE A 84 -2.58 -1.17 -0.22
CA ILE A 84 -1.78 -0.13 -0.88
C ILE A 84 -1.66 -0.42 -2.39
N ILE A 85 -1.36 -1.66 -2.77
CA ILE A 85 -1.25 -2.06 -4.19
C ILE A 85 -2.58 -1.84 -4.89
N THR A 86 -3.67 -2.40 -4.37
CA THR A 86 -4.99 -2.32 -5.00
C THR A 86 -5.50 -0.88 -5.08
N LEU A 87 -5.29 -0.07 -4.06
CA LEU A 87 -5.63 1.36 -4.11
C LEU A 87 -4.89 2.07 -5.23
N ASN A 88 -3.59 1.82 -5.41
CA ASN A 88 -2.80 2.46 -6.45
C ASN A 88 -3.09 1.91 -7.86
N LEU A 89 -3.56 0.68 -7.98
CA LEU A 89 -4.04 0.12 -9.25
C LEU A 89 -5.38 0.74 -9.67
N LEU A 90 -6.27 0.99 -8.70
CA LEU A 90 -7.61 1.55 -8.97
C LEU A 90 -7.61 3.08 -9.18
N ARG A 91 -6.63 3.78 -8.62
CA ARG A 91 -6.54 5.24 -8.78
C ARG A 91 -5.84 5.63 -10.06
N GLY A 92 -6.43 6.56 -10.81
CA GLY A 92 -5.75 7.23 -11.91
C GLY A 92 -4.58 8.10 -11.43
N SER A 93 -3.51 8.15 -12.22
CA SER A 93 -2.41 9.07 -11.99
C SER A 93 -2.88 10.53 -12.21
N ARG A 94 -2.37 11.46 -11.40
CA ARG A 94 -2.59 12.90 -11.60
C ARG A 94 -1.70 13.49 -12.71
N ILE A 95 -0.61 12.80 -13.04
CA ILE A 95 0.35 13.23 -14.08
C ILE A 95 -0.18 12.79 -15.45
N ASN A 96 -0.55 11.51 -15.57
CA ASN A 96 -1.13 10.96 -16.79
C ASN A 96 -2.41 10.17 -16.45
N PRO A 97 -3.61 10.76 -16.68
CA PRO A 97 -4.87 10.11 -16.34
C PRO A 97 -5.17 8.79 -17.06
N LYS A 98 -4.42 8.49 -18.13
CA LYS A 98 -4.53 7.20 -18.85
C LYS A 98 -3.84 6.04 -18.12
N LEU A 99 -3.02 6.34 -17.11
CA LEU A 99 -2.30 5.37 -16.32
C LEU A 99 -2.87 5.29 -14.91
N SER A 100 -2.77 4.13 -14.28
CA SER A 100 -2.98 4.03 -12.84
C SER A 100 -1.84 4.72 -12.07
N ALA A 101 -2.07 5.08 -10.82
CA ALA A 101 -1.01 5.61 -9.95
C ALA A 101 0.14 4.60 -9.79
N TYR A 102 -0.17 3.30 -9.77
CA TYR A 102 0.82 2.23 -9.78
C TYR A 102 1.65 2.25 -11.07
N ALA A 103 0.96 2.24 -12.23
CA ALA A 103 1.62 2.15 -13.54
C ALA A 103 2.49 3.38 -13.85
N GLN A 104 2.15 4.55 -13.28
CA GLN A 104 2.95 5.77 -13.41
C GLN A 104 4.36 5.63 -12.83
N ILE A 105 4.54 4.81 -11.80
CA ILE A 105 5.81 4.68 -11.05
C ILE A 105 6.52 3.38 -11.41
N TRP A 106 5.78 2.28 -11.52
CA TRP A 106 6.32 0.92 -11.62
C TRP A 106 6.11 0.27 -12.99
N GLY A 107 5.40 0.94 -13.91
CA GLY A 107 4.98 0.34 -15.17
C GLY A 107 3.71 -0.52 -15.02
N PRO A 108 3.26 -1.16 -16.12
CA PRO A 108 2.06 -1.98 -16.12
C PRO A 108 2.13 -3.13 -15.11
N PHE A 109 1.05 -3.32 -14.34
CA PHE A 109 0.97 -4.44 -13.41
C PHE A 109 0.71 -5.75 -14.15
N ASN A 110 1.52 -6.77 -13.90
CA ASN A 110 1.38 -8.08 -14.54
C ASN A 110 0.55 -9.02 -13.65
N TYR A 111 -0.75 -9.10 -13.94
CA TYR A 111 -1.69 -9.97 -13.20
C TYR A 111 -1.42 -11.47 -13.38
N ASN A 112 -0.78 -11.89 -14.48
CA ASN A 112 -0.42 -13.30 -14.68
C ASN A 112 0.76 -13.71 -13.79
N LYS A 113 1.72 -12.81 -13.60
CA LYS A 113 2.86 -13.02 -12.71
C LYS A 113 2.46 -12.88 -11.24
N THR A 114 1.59 -11.94 -10.94
CA THR A 114 1.19 -11.58 -9.57
C THR A 114 -0.34 -11.57 -9.49
N PRO A 115 -0.99 -12.74 -9.40
CA PRO A 115 -2.43 -12.81 -9.28
C PRO A 115 -2.90 -12.20 -7.96
N LEU A 116 -3.98 -11.43 -8.02
CA LEU A 116 -4.61 -10.82 -6.86
C LEU A 116 -5.92 -11.55 -6.55
N ALA A 117 -6.17 -11.76 -5.26
CA ALA A 117 -7.43 -12.25 -4.74
C ALA A 117 -7.98 -11.25 -3.70
N PRO A 118 -9.26 -11.32 -3.32
CA PRO A 118 -9.80 -10.50 -2.25
C PRO A 118 -8.99 -10.68 -0.94
N PRO A 119 -8.67 -9.58 -0.21
CA PRO A 119 -7.91 -9.68 1.03
C PRO A 119 -8.66 -10.48 2.08
N GLY A 120 -7.95 -11.32 2.84
CA GLY A 120 -8.56 -12.11 3.92
C GLY A 120 -9.52 -13.21 3.47
N ILE A 121 -9.58 -13.52 2.17
CA ILE A 121 -10.38 -14.67 1.69
C ILE A 121 -9.77 -15.98 2.17
N ARG A 122 -10.62 -16.96 2.49
CA ARG A 122 -10.20 -18.32 2.84
C ARG A 122 -9.61 -19.02 1.63
N VAL A 123 -8.45 -19.67 1.82
CA VAL A 123 -7.70 -20.37 0.77
C VAL A 123 -7.25 -21.74 1.25
N LEU A 124 -7.00 -22.63 0.31
CA LEU A 124 -6.35 -23.91 0.56
C LEU A 124 -4.87 -23.81 0.18
N ILE A 125 -4.00 -24.06 1.16
CA ILE A 125 -2.55 -24.02 1.01
C ILE A 125 -2.07 -25.45 0.74
N HIS A 126 -1.50 -25.68 -0.45
CA HIS A 126 -0.99 -27.00 -0.81
C HIS A 126 0.18 -27.44 0.10
N GLU A 127 0.04 -28.61 0.72
CA GLU A 127 1.08 -29.22 1.53
C GLU A 127 1.99 -30.11 0.67
N LYS A 128 3.29 -29.82 0.71
CA LYS A 128 4.30 -30.57 -0.05
C LYS A 128 4.32 -32.05 0.39
N PRO A 129 4.51 -33.01 -0.55
CA PRO A 129 4.46 -34.44 -0.23
C PRO A 129 5.38 -34.88 0.91
N HIS A 130 6.58 -34.27 1.03
CA HIS A 130 7.55 -34.60 2.08
C HIS A 130 7.18 -34.07 3.47
N ARG A 131 6.16 -33.21 3.58
CA ARG A 131 5.67 -32.65 4.85
C ARG A 131 4.39 -33.30 5.36
N ARG A 132 3.83 -34.24 4.62
CA ARG A 132 2.56 -34.91 4.94
C ARG A 132 2.70 -36.41 4.94
N GLY A 133 1.92 -37.11 5.77
CA GLY A 133 1.79 -38.56 5.72
C GLY A 133 1.04 -39.02 4.46
N SER A 134 1.18 -40.31 4.09
CA SER A 134 0.59 -40.89 2.88
C SER A 134 -0.92 -40.71 2.77
N TRP A 135 -1.62 -40.69 3.91
CA TRP A 135 -3.08 -40.54 4.01
C TRP A 135 -3.53 -39.18 4.56
N ALA A 136 -2.61 -38.22 4.73
CA ALA A 136 -2.94 -36.90 5.21
C ALA A 136 -3.59 -36.02 4.10
N PRO A 137 -4.42 -35.03 4.47
CA PRO A 137 -4.95 -34.07 3.53
C PRO A 137 -3.84 -33.40 2.72
N HIS A 138 -4.12 -33.09 1.45
CA HIS A 138 -3.17 -32.49 0.54
C HIS A 138 -3.06 -30.97 0.70
N ALA A 139 -3.95 -30.37 1.48
CA ALA A 139 -3.97 -28.95 1.73
C ALA A 139 -4.40 -28.64 3.16
N SER A 140 -3.92 -27.55 3.70
CA SER A 140 -4.36 -26.91 4.93
C SER A 140 -5.13 -25.63 4.63
N GLU A 141 -5.98 -25.23 5.55
CA GLU A 141 -6.75 -23.98 5.44
C GLU A 141 -5.91 -22.79 5.87
N GLY A 142 -6.14 -21.66 5.24
CA GLY A 142 -5.50 -20.39 5.57
C GLY A 142 -6.25 -19.22 4.98
N TRP A 143 -5.68 -18.03 5.11
CA TRP A 143 -6.25 -16.80 4.54
C TRP A 143 -5.24 -16.11 3.64
N TYR A 144 -5.72 -15.58 2.54
CA TYR A 144 -4.89 -14.81 1.62
C TYR A 144 -4.64 -13.41 2.17
N THR A 145 -3.40 -13.07 2.43
CA THR A 145 -3.01 -11.77 2.98
C THR A 145 -2.42 -10.80 1.95
N GLY A 146 -2.08 -11.30 0.77
CA GLY A 146 -1.54 -10.50 -0.31
C GLY A 146 -0.53 -11.26 -1.17
N PRO A 147 -0.11 -10.69 -2.30
CA PRO A 147 0.90 -11.28 -3.17
C PRO A 147 2.29 -11.18 -2.55
N ALA A 148 3.11 -12.21 -2.74
CA ALA A 148 4.52 -12.21 -2.35
C ALA A 148 5.35 -11.45 -3.39
N MET A 149 5.41 -10.13 -3.30
CA MET A 149 6.09 -9.27 -4.28
C MET A 149 7.61 -9.52 -4.39
N GLU A 150 8.23 -10.09 -3.36
CA GLU A 150 9.67 -10.34 -3.31
C GLU A 150 10.06 -11.70 -3.90
N SER A 151 9.09 -12.56 -4.21
CA SER A 151 9.33 -13.96 -4.59
C SER A 151 9.23 -14.22 -6.10
N TYR A 152 9.12 -13.17 -6.93
CA TYR A 152 8.93 -13.29 -8.38
C TYR A 152 9.92 -12.46 -9.18
#